data_1ceebb9231cb78459457c9d4321d2295
#
_entry.id   1ceebb9231cb78459457c9d4321d2295
#
_cell.length_a   1.000
_cell.length_b   1.000
_cell.length_c   1.000
_cell.angle_alpha   90.00
_cell.angle_beta   90.00
_cell.angle_gamma   90.00
#
_symmetry.space_group_name_H-M   'P 1'
#
loop_
_entity.id
_entity.type
_entity.pdbx_description
1 polymer ?
#
loop_
_entity_poly.entity_id
_entity_poly.type
_entity_poly.pdbx_seq_one_letter_code
_entity_poly.pdbx_strand_id
1 'polypeptide(L)'
;MTLKRQLKVAAVTIGLAMAGNIGAVSAADDVLVIGAPLALTGGLADEGKKQQDVWKLWLDKINAAGGIDVDGKKMQVKFVEYDYQTDGKRAGQLAEKLITDDNVDVIMAPFGSGHTKIIAAVAERYQVPMLACVASSVSVYDQGFKYLFGTLAPNTGMTESMVEFFKEKSPDLKTVAVYGRDDVFPKAMATALADSAESGGLDVVYNELYAVGTMDHSAAVSAIKSANPDWVYMTGYTQDLILGRKQMADMGVTTPIITMVTGPAYREFTEGLGDLADGVTSSTWWHHSTAYTGAVGPWSATADFYSDFTAAYKSDPDYVHASCAAAADVLVNAVQTAGSKDKQAVRDALAATDILTFYGPIDFGDNGMNQGREMPIIQVQGEEIKVLYPESIVNAEMKMIK
;
A
#
# COMPACT_ATOMS: atom_id res chain seq x y z
N MET A 1 -85.73 -62.53 -2.31
CA MET A 1 -84.40 -62.61 -1.71
C MET A 1 -83.36 -62.54 -2.79
N THR A 2 -82.73 -61.37 -3.07
CA THR A 2 -81.48 -61.26 -3.78
C THR A 2 -81.07 -59.82 -3.74
N LEU A 3 -79.93 -59.56 -3.13
CA LEU A 3 -79.34 -58.30 -2.84
C LEU A 3 -78.64 -57.75 -4.12
N LYS A 4 -78.98 -56.54 -4.58
CA LYS A 4 -78.22 -55.83 -5.63
C LYS A 4 -77.17 -54.97 -4.99
N ARG A 5 -75.93 -55.30 -5.27
CA ARG A 5 -74.75 -54.52 -4.89
C ARG A 5 -74.45 -53.45 -5.96
N GLN A 6 -74.49 -52.18 -5.59
CA GLN A 6 -74.06 -51.11 -6.45
C GLN A 6 -72.57 -50.83 -6.24
N LEU A 7 -71.79 -50.89 -7.30
CA LEU A 7 -70.39 -50.37 -7.37
C LEU A 7 -70.41 -48.87 -7.50
N LYS A 8 -69.74 -48.18 -6.60
CA LYS A 8 -69.36 -46.77 -6.77
C LYS A 8 -67.92 -46.71 -7.32
N VAL A 9 -67.75 -46.12 -8.49
CA VAL A 9 -66.45 -45.80 -9.08
C VAL A 9 -65.97 -44.51 -8.43
N ALA A 10 -64.83 -44.56 -7.75
CA ALA A 10 -64.15 -43.37 -7.23
C ALA A 10 -63.08 -42.95 -8.26
N ALA A 11 -63.23 -41.77 -8.80
CA ALA A 11 -62.21 -41.13 -9.65
C ALA A 11 -61.06 -40.59 -8.77
N VAL A 12 -59.88 -41.15 -8.93
CA VAL A 12 -58.67 -40.64 -8.29
C VAL A 12 -58.03 -39.57 -9.21
N THR A 13 -58.11 -38.31 -8.76
CA THR A 13 -57.41 -37.20 -9.41
C THR A 13 -55.96 -37.18 -8.89
N ILE A 14 -54.99 -37.53 -9.73
CA ILE A 14 -53.57 -37.41 -9.43
C ILE A 14 -53.18 -35.94 -9.67
N GLY A 15 -53.02 -35.16 -8.60
CA GLY A 15 -52.42 -33.87 -8.62
C GLY A 15 -50.90 -33.98 -8.75
N LEU A 16 -50.34 -33.58 -9.88
CA LEU A 16 -48.88 -33.42 -10.09
C LEU A 16 -48.43 -32.17 -9.33
N ALA A 17 -47.85 -32.37 -8.13
CA ALA A 17 -47.12 -31.29 -7.45
C ALA A 17 -45.77 -31.15 -8.13
N MET A 18 -45.61 -30.11 -8.94
CA MET A 18 -44.28 -29.60 -9.31
C MET A 18 -43.63 -29.01 -8.06
N ALA A 19 -42.79 -29.77 -7.38
CA ALA A 19 -41.85 -29.25 -6.43
C ALA A 19 -40.78 -28.49 -7.21
N GLY A 20 -40.90 -27.14 -7.27
CA GLY A 20 -39.83 -26.30 -7.69
C GLY A 20 -38.63 -26.51 -6.76
N ASN A 21 -37.56 -27.04 -7.25
CA ASN A 21 -36.25 -26.98 -6.59
C ASN A 21 -35.87 -25.51 -6.45
N ILE A 22 -36.25 -24.89 -5.33
CA ILE A 22 -35.59 -23.67 -4.86
C ILE A 22 -34.23 -24.18 -4.40
N GLY A 23 -33.23 -24.11 -5.31
CA GLY A 23 -31.85 -24.33 -4.92
C GLY A 23 -31.55 -23.45 -3.71
N ALA A 24 -31.17 -24.07 -2.61
CA ALA A 24 -30.62 -23.34 -1.48
C ALA A 24 -29.39 -22.58 -2.01
N VAL A 25 -29.53 -21.28 -2.21
CA VAL A 25 -28.39 -20.40 -2.46
C VAL A 25 -27.48 -20.59 -1.26
N SER A 26 -26.28 -21.10 -1.51
CA SER A 26 -25.29 -21.33 -0.47
C SER A 26 -24.92 -19.97 0.14
N ALA A 27 -25.07 -19.82 1.45
CA ALA A 27 -24.68 -18.60 2.17
C ALA A 27 -23.18 -18.24 1.98
N ALA A 28 -22.38 -19.12 1.37
CA ALA A 28 -20.98 -18.91 1.01
C ALA A 28 -20.81 -18.04 -0.25
N ASP A 29 -21.84 -17.93 -1.12
CA ASP A 29 -21.77 -17.12 -2.34
C ASP A 29 -22.05 -15.62 -2.09
N ASP A 30 -22.60 -15.28 -0.92
CA ASP A 30 -23.01 -13.92 -0.56
C ASP A 30 -21.94 -13.10 0.17
N VAL A 31 -20.71 -13.60 0.30
CA VAL A 31 -19.60 -12.93 1.00
C VAL A 31 -18.34 -12.94 0.15
N LEU A 32 -17.75 -11.77 -0.06
CA LEU A 32 -16.39 -11.63 -0.58
C LEU A 32 -15.39 -11.79 0.57
N VAL A 33 -14.53 -12.80 0.49
CA VAL A 33 -13.54 -13.10 1.53
C VAL A 33 -12.16 -12.63 1.08
N ILE A 34 -11.61 -11.66 1.78
CA ILE A 34 -10.30 -11.07 1.52
C ILE A 34 -9.30 -11.61 2.53
N GLY A 35 -8.22 -12.23 2.06
CA GLY A 35 -7.12 -12.67 2.91
C GLY A 35 -6.10 -11.54 3.09
N ALA A 36 -5.67 -11.30 4.33
CA ALA A 36 -4.67 -10.27 4.63
C ALA A 36 -3.61 -10.81 5.62
N PRO A 37 -2.46 -11.28 5.14
CA PRO A 37 -1.31 -11.51 5.99
C PRO A 37 -0.70 -10.16 6.37
N LEU A 38 -0.72 -9.80 7.66
CA LEU A 38 -0.29 -8.50 8.17
C LEU A 38 0.93 -8.62 9.09
N ALA A 39 1.76 -7.59 9.14
CA ALA A 39 2.80 -7.45 10.16
C ALA A 39 2.20 -6.72 11.37
N LEU A 40 1.54 -7.42 12.28
CA LEU A 40 0.98 -6.79 13.48
C LEU A 40 1.95 -6.80 14.66
N THR A 41 3.04 -7.58 14.54
CA THR A 41 4.16 -7.61 15.47
C THR A 41 5.50 -7.65 14.72
N GLY A 42 6.61 -7.33 15.42
CA GLY A 42 7.93 -7.26 14.82
C GLY A 42 8.29 -5.88 14.25
N GLY A 43 9.29 -5.83 13.40
CA GLY A 43 9.90 -4.57 12.93
C GLY A 43 9.08 -3.74 11.96
N LEU A 44 7.94 -4.26 11.45
CA LEU A 44 6.99 -3.56 10.57
C LEU A 44 5.60 -3.45 11.20
N ALA A 45 5.50 -3.53 12.54
CA ALA A 45 4.22 -3.53 13.23
C ALA A 45 3.47 -2.21 13.08
N ASP A 46 4.17 -1.09 13.07
CA ASP A 46 3.57 0.23 12.91
C ASP A 46 2.88 0.35 11.53
N GLU A 47 3.57 -0.09 10.48
CA GLU A 47 3.07 -0.05 9.13
C GLU A 47 1.94 -1.07 8.87
N GLY A 48 2.06 -2.27 9.43
CA GLY A 48 1.01 -3.30 9.33
C GLY A 48 -0.27 -2.89 10.05
N LYS A 49 -0.14 -2.17 11.16
CA LYS A 49 -1.29 -1.61 11.87
C LYS A 49 -2.02 -0.54 11.06
N LYS A 50 -1.32 0.31 10.33
CA LYS A 50 -1.93 1.30 9.42
C LYS A 50 -2.81 0.64 8.36
N GLN A 51 -2.34 -0.48 7.78
CA GLN A 51 -3.15 -1.26 6.84
C GLN A 51 -4.42 -1.79 7.51
N GLN A 52 -4.29 -2.40 8.69
CA GLN A 52 -5.42 -2.95 9.44
C GLN A 52 -6.45 -1.87 9.79
N ASP A 53 -6.01 -0.73 10.31
CA ASP A 53 -6.89 0.35 10.74
C ASP A 53 -7.71 0.89 9.56
N VAL A 54 -7.08 1.16 8.42
CA VAL A 54 -7.83 1.70 7.28
C VAL A 54 -8.76 0.67 6.64
N TRP A 55 -8.37 -0.60 6.57
CA TRP A 55 -9.27 -1.65 6.05
C TRP A 55 -10.46 -1.89 6.95
N LYS A 56 -10.29 -1.72 8.26
CA LYS A 56 -11.42 -1.77 9.21
C LYS A 56 -12.40 -0.61 8.95
N LEU A 57 -11.89 0.62 8.82
CA LEU A 57 -12.73 1.79 8.52
C LEU A 57 -13.47 1.61 7.19
N TRP A 58 -12.77 1.15 6.16
CA TRP A 58 -13.31 0.89 4.85
C TRP A 58 -14.42 -0.18 4.91
N LEU A 59 -14.13 -1.31 5.58
CA LEU A 59 -15.05 -2.44 5.73
C LEU A 59 -16.35 -2.04 6.44
N ASP A 60 -16.23 -1.27 7.53
CA ASP A 60 -17.37 -0.78 8.29
C ASP A 60 -18.29 0.07 7.39
N LYS A 61 -17.72 0.93 6.54
CA LYS A 61 -18.49 1.75 5.59
C LYS A 61 -19.17 0.95 4.49
N ILE A 62 -18.43 0.05 3.86
CA ILE A 62 -18.98 -0.79 2.77
C ILE A 62 -20.13 -1.66 3.29
N ASN A 63 -19.94 -2.34 4.41
CA ASN A 63 -20.96 -3.24 4.95
C ASN A 63 -22.15 -2.47 5.54
N ALA A 64 -21.96 -1.29 6.12
CA ALA A 64 -23.06 -0.42 6.55
C ALA A 64 -23.93 0.08 5.37
N ALA A 65 -23.33 0.24 4.18
CA ALA A 65 -24.06 0.55 2.94
C ALA A 65 -24.77 -0.68 2.32
N GLY A 66 -24.71 -1.83 2.99
CA GLY A 66 -25.33 -3.08 2.54
C GLY A 66 -24.39 -4.00 1.74
N GLY A 67 -23.08 -3.74 1.75
CA GLY A 67 -22.09 -4.47 0.97
C GLY A 67 -21.95 -3.96 -0.47
N ILE A 68 -21.30 -4.76 -1.31
CA ILE A 68 -21.07 -4.47 -2.72
C ILE A 68 -22.19 -5.06 -3.60
N ASP A 69 -22.45 -4.44 -4.74
CA ASP A 69 -23.42 -4.97 -5.73
C ASP A 69 -22.66 -5.78 -6.79
N VAL A 70 -22.96 -7.04 -6.90
CA VAL A 70 -22.36 -7.95 -7.88
C VAL A 70 -23.48 -8.58 -8.70
N ASP A 71 -23.65 -8.15 -9.92
CA ASP A 71 -24.71 -8.61 -10.84
C ASP A 71 -26.12 -8.52 -10.21
N GLY A 72 -26.42 -7.39 -9.54
CA GLY A 72 -27.71 -7.13 -8.88
C GLY A 72 -27.91 -7.86 -7.54
N LYS A 73 -26.89 -8.52 -7.01
CA LYS A 73 -26.91 -9.15 -5.68
C LYS A 73 -26.02 -8.41 -4.72
N LYS A 74 -26.53 -8.17 -3.51
CA LYS A 74 -25.72 -7.57 -2.43
C LYS A 74 -24.84 -8.63 -1.79
N MET A 75 -23.54 -8.35 -1.76
CA MET A 75 -22.52 -9.23 -1.19
C MET A 75 -21.81 -8.50 -0.04
N GLN A 76 -21.76 -9.12 1.13
CA GLN A 76 -20.98 -8.59 2.26
C GLN A 76 -19.49 -8.83 2.03
N VAL A 77 -18.64 -8.03 2.64
CA VAL A 77 -17.18 -8.19 2.58
C VAL A 77 -16.65 -8.55 3.96
N LYS A 78 -15.65 -9.42 4.02
CA LYS A 78 -14.92 -9.71 5.27
C LYS A 78 -13.44 -9.90 5.00
N PHE A 79 -12.61 -9.54 5.99
CA PHE A 79 -11.19 -9.88 6.02
C PHE A 79 -10.94 -11.12 6.89
N VAL A 80 -9.97 -11.94 6.45
CA VAL A 80 -9.32 -12.98 7.26
C VAL A 80 -7.87 -12.56 7.42
N GLU A 81 -7.47 -12.23 8.64
CA GLU A 81 -6.18 -11.63 8.94
C GLU A 81 -5.29 -12.59 9.73
N TYR A 82 -4.00 -12.62 9.41
CA TYR A 82 -2.99 -13.36 10.17
C TYR A 82 -1.75 -12.51 10.39
N ASP A 83 -1.25 -12.48 11.63
CA ASP A 83 0.03 -11.85 11.95
C ASP A 83 1.21 -12.75 11.53
N TYR A 84 2.01 -12.30 10.55
CA TYR A 84 3.21 -13.02 10.14
C TYR A 84 4.47 -12.57 10.90
N GLN A 85 4.36 -11.66 11.87
CA GLN A 85 5.44 -11.27 12.80
C GLN A 85 6.68 -10.71 12.10
N THR A 86 6.52 -10.06 10.97
CA THR A 86 7.60 -9.56 10.11
C THR A 86 8.55 -10.66 9.62
N ASP A 87 8.15 -11.94 9.69
CA ASP A 87 8.91 -13.09 9.20
C ASP A 87 8.46 -13.49 7.79
N GLY A 88 9.37 -13.39 6.80
CA GLY A 88 9.04 -13.65 5.40
C GLY A 88 8.65 -15.10 5.11
N LYS A 89 9.24 -16.08 5.82
CA LYS A 89 8.87 -17.50 5.67
C LYS A 89 7.44 -17.73 6.18
N ARG A 90 7.14 -17.18 7.34
CA ARG A 90 5.80 -17.24 7.95
C ARG A 90 4.77 -16.53 7.06
N ALA A 91 5.14 -15.39 6.45
CA ALA A 91 4.27 -14.68 5.51
C ALA A 91 3.83 -15.57 4.35
N GLY A 92 4.75 -16.28 3.72
CA GLY A 92 4.43 -17.25 2.65
C GLY A 92 3.54 -18.40 3.13
N GLN A 93 3.81 -18.98 4.31
CA GLN A 93 2.99 -20.05 4.89
C GLN A 93 1.56 -19.60 5.21
N LEU A 94 1.41 -18.39 5.73
CA LEU A 94 0.09 -17.84 6.06
C LEU A 94 -0.70 -17.44 4.81
N ALA A 95 -0.03 -16.97 3.76
CA ALA A 95 -0.67 -16.73 2.46
C ALA A 95 -1.20 -18.06 1.86
N GLU A 96 -0.42 -19.13 1.92
CA GLU A 96 -0.88 -20.46 1.49
C GLU A 96 -2.09 -20.94 2.31
N LYS A 97 -2.04 -20.78 3.64
CA LYS A 97 -3.15 -21.13 4.54
C LYS A 97 -4.43 -20.35 4.22
N LEU A 98 -4.33 -19.03 3.99
CA LEU A 98 -5.46 -18.19 3.58
C LEU A 98 -6.13 -18.74 2.31
N ILE A 99 -5.33 -19.23 1.36
CA ILE A 99 -5.83 -19.75 0.09
C ILE A 99 -6.43 -21.15 0.25
N THR A 100 -5.73 -22.06 0.93
CA THR A 100 -6.10 -23.49 0.95
C THR A 100 -7.08 -23.88 2.04
N ASP A 101 -6.97 -23.25 3.21
CA ASP A 101 -7.78 -23.61 4.38
C ASP A 101 -8.96 -22.63 4.55
N ASP A 102 -8.69 -21.32 4.39
CA ASP A 102 -9.71 -20.28 4.60
C ASP A 102 -10.48 -19.95 3.31
N ASN A 103 -10.02 -20.47 2.14
CA ASN A 103 -10.66 -20.33 0.83
C ASN A 103 -10.94 -18.85 0.46
N VAL A 104 -9.96 -17.97 0.67
CA VAL A 104 -10.10 -16.55 0.31
C VAL A 104 -10.25 -16.36 -1.19
N ASP A 105 -11.06 -15.38 -1.57
CA ASP A 105 -11.31 -15.02 -2.98
C ASP A 105 -10.14 -14.21 -3.54
N VAL A 106 -9.54 -13.33 -2.71
CA VAL A 106 -8.46 -12.40 -3.07
C VAL A 106 -7.50 -12.23 -1.90
N ILE A 107 -6.26 -11.82 -2.16
CA ILE A 107 -5.28 -11.43 -1.14
C ILE A 107 -4.99 -9.94 -1.23
N MET A 108 -5.06 -9.24 -0.10
CA MET A 108 -4.44 -7.93 0.09
C MET A 108 -3.02 -8.13 0.62
N ALA A 109 -2.04 -7.61 -0.11
CA ALA A 109 -0.63 -7.78 0.21
C ALA A 109 -0.22 -7.06 1.50
N PRO A 110 0.78 -7.57 2.23
CA PRO A 110 1.32 -6.88 3.39
C PRO A 110 2.16 -5.67 3.00
N PHE A 111 2.55 -4.90 4.00
CA PHE A 111 3.48 -3.80 3.83
C PHE A 111 4.87 -4.29 3.36
N GLY A 112 5.43 -3.54 2.40
CA GLY A 112 6.81 -3.67 1.96
C GLY A 112 7.02 -4.62 0.78
N SER A 113 7.88 -4.19 -0.14
CA SER A 113 8.16 -4.89 -1.40
C SER A 113 8.73 -6.30 -1.19
N GLY A 114 9.58 -6.50 -0.16
CA GLY A 114 10.18 -7.80 0.13
C GLY A 114 9.14 -8.87 0.48
N HIS A 115 8.24 -8.58 1.42
CA HIS A 115 7.19 -9.52 1.83
C HIS A 115 6.12 -9.70 0.75
N THR A 116 5.76 -8.60 0.05
CA THR A 116 4.85 -8.66 -1.11
C THR A 116 5.36 -9.64 -2.17
N LYS A 117 6.67 -9.59 -2.50
CA LYS A 117 7.28 -10.49 -3.50
C LYS A 117 7.15 -11.97 -3.10
N ILE A 118 7.34 -12.28 -1.82
CA ILE A 118 7.21 -13.65 -1.31
C ILE A 118 5.77 -14.15 -1.46
N ILE A 119 4.79 -13.33 -1.05
CA ILE A 119 3.38 -13.71 -1.09
C ILE A 119 2.85 -13.73 -2.51
N ALA A 120 3.31 -12.83 -3.38
CA ALA A 120 2.94 -12.82 -4.80
C ALA A 120 3.28 -14.15 -5.50
N ALA A 121 4.43 -14.76 -5.18
CA ALA A 121 4.79 -16.07 -5.73
C ALA A 121 3.83 -17.18 -5.27
N VAL A 122 3.25 -17.07 -4.07
CA VAL A 122 2.23 -17.99 -3.59
C VAL A 122 0.90 -17.74 -4.31
N ALA A 123 0.45 -16.48 -4.36
CA ALA A 123 -0.77 -16.08 -5.04
C ALA A 123 -0.77 -16.48 -6.52
N GLU A 124 0.33 -16.27 -7.23
CA GLU A 124 0.53 -16.67 -8.62
C GLU A 124 0.38 -18.19 -8.80
N ARG A 125 1.05 -19.00 -7.94
CA ARG A 125 0.97 -20.48 -8.00
C ARG A 125 -0.46 -21.00 -7.88
N TYR A 126 -1.28 -20.34 -7.04
CA TYR A 126 -2.68 -20.71 -6.81
C TYR A 126 -3.68 -19.94 -7.67
N GLN A 127 -3.19 -19.04 -8.53
CA GLN A 127 -4.02 -18.19 -9.40
C GLN A 127 -5.06 -17.40 -8.60
N VAL A 128 -4.65 -16.80 -7.49
CA VAL A 128 -5.48 -15.94 -6.64
C VAL A 128 -5.09 -14.48 -6.89
N PRO A 129 -6.03 -13.61 -7.28
CA PRO A 129 -5.74 -12.19 -7.45
C PRO A 129 -5.19 -11.58 -6.15
N MET A 130 -4.16 -10.74 -6.27
CA MET A 130 -3.49 -10.09 -5.17
C MET A 130 -3.30 -8.61 -5.45
N LEU A 131 -3.72 -7.75 -4.54
CA LEU A 131 -3.48 -6.31 -4.61
C LEU A 131 -2.45 -5.89 -3.56
N ALA A 132 -1.43 -5.19 -4.01
CA ALA A 132 -0.40 -4.61 -3.17
C ALA A 132 -0.63 -3.10 -3.05
N CYS A 133 -0.95 -2.64 -1.85
CA CYS A 133 -1.15 -1.22 -1.60
C CYS A 133 0.13 -0.48 -1.19
N VAL A 134 1.20 -1.20 -0.81
CA VAL A 134 2.44 -0.61 -0.30
C VAL A 134 3.69 -1.39 -0.74
N ALA A 135 3.78 -1.68 -2.03
CA ALA A 135 4.96 -2.24 -2.68
C ALA A 135 5.22 -1.50 -4.00
N SER A 136 6.31 -0.76 -4.10
CA SER A 136 6.62 0.10 -5.23
C SER A 136 7.89 -0.27 -5.99
N SER A 137 8.65 -1.28 -5.52
CA SER A 137 9.85 -1.72 -6.23
C SER A 137 9.49 -2.46 -7.51
N VAL A 138 9.98 -1.96 -8.64
CA VAL A 138 9.77 -2.55 -9.97
C VAL A 138 10.12 -4.03 -9.99
N SER A 139 11.19 -4.43 -9.28
CA SER A 139 11.62 -5.84 -9.19
C SER A 139 10.60 -6.82 -8.59
N VAL A 140 9.52 -6.33 -7.97
CA VAL A 140 8.40 -7.17 -7.50
C VAL A 140 7.50 -7.55 -8.66
N TYR A 141 7.28 -6.61 -9.58
CA TYR A 141 6.37 -6.74 -10.71
C TYR A 141 7.02 -7.33 -11.98
N ASP A 142 8.35 -7.24 -12.08
CA ASP A 142 9.12 -7.80 -13.22
C ASP A 142 9.39 -9.32 -13.10
N GLN A 143 8.66 -10.02 -12.21
CA GLN A 143 8.74 -11.47 -12.07
C GLN A 143 7.90 -12.23 -13.11
N GLY A 144 7.10 -11.52 -13.90
CA GLY A 144 6.17 -12.11 -14.86
C GLY A 144 4.88 -12.63 -14.22
N PHE A 145 4.59 -12.23 -12.98
CA PHE A 145 3.32 -12.55 -12.31
C PHE A 145 2.12 -11.95 -13.05
N LYS A 146 1.03 -12.70 -13.12
CA LYS A 146 -0.21 -12.29 -13.79
C LYS A 146 -1.34 -11.97 -12.82
N TYR A 147 -1.19 -12.39 -11.57
CA TYR A 147 -2.19 -12.22 -10.51
C TYR A 147 -1.83 -11.14 -9.49
N LEU A 148 -0.70 -10.43 -9.67
CA LEU A 148 -0.25 -9.34 -8.81
C LEU A 148 -0.56 -7.98 -9.45
N PHE A 149 -1.20 -7.09 -8.68
CA PHE A 149 -1.46 -5.69 -9.03
C PHE A 149 -1.05 -4.77 -7.89
N GLY A 150 -0.58 -3.57 -8.20
CA GLY A 150 -0.08 -2.65 -7.18
C GLY A 150 -0.50 -1.21 -7.38
N THR A 151 -1.07 -0.57 -6.36
CA THR A 151 -1.62 0.80 -6.44
C THR A 151 -0.57 1.90 -6.33
N LEU A 152 0.61 1.61 -5.77
CA LEU A 152 1.70 2.58 -5.75
C LEU A 152 2.35 2.73 -7.14
N ALA A 153 2.64 3.96 -7.53
CA ALA A 153 3.49 4.23 -8.68
C ALA A 153 4.93 3.73 -8.43
N PRO A 154 5.69 3.44 -9.51
CA PRO A 154 7.08 2.99 -9.41
C PRO A 154 7.96 3.95 -8.60
N ASN A 155 8.79 3.39 -7.73
CA ASN A 155 9.69 4.17 -6.88
C ASN A 155 10.79 4.93 -7.65
N THR A 156 11.12 4.51 -8.88
CA THR A 156 12.18 5.12 -9.70
C THR A 156 11.90 6.57 -10.07
N GLY A 157 10.65 6.94 -10.32
CA GLY A 157 10.27 8.33 -10.64
C GLY A 157 10.45 9.33 -9.49
N MET A 158 10.59 8.83 -8.23
CA MET A 158 10.82 9.72 -7.08
C MET A 158 12.20 10.35 -7.06
N THR A 159 13.22 9.61 -7.47
CA THR A 159 14.62 10.03 -7.28
C THR A 159 15.06 11.06 -8.32
N GLU A 160 14.61 10.93 -9.56
CA GLU A 160 14.87 11.91 -10.63
C GLU A 160 14.28 13.27 -10.27
N SER A 161 12.98 13.33 -9.98
CA SER A 161 12.29 14.55 -9.57
C SER A 161 12.92 15.19 -8.33
N MET A 162 13.42 14.38 -7.39
CA MET A 162 14.08 14.87 -6.17
C MET A 162 15.43 15.52 -6.47
N VAL A 163 16.26 14.91 -7.32
CA VAL A 163 17.55 15.50 -7.74
C VAL A 163 17.33 16.81 -8.48
N GLU A 164 16.38 16.85 -9.42
CA GLU A 164 16.04 18.08 -10.14
C GLU A 164 15.57 19.18 -9.20
N PHE A 165 14.64 18.87 -8.29
CA PHE A 165 14.11 19.79 -7.30
C PHE A 165 15.22 20.38 -6.40
N PHE A 166 16.08 19.54 -5.82
CA PHE A 166 17.12 20.03 -4.91
C PHE A 166 18.19 20.83 -5.64
N LYS A 167 18.52 20.50 -6.88
CA LYS A 167 19.43 21.31 -7.70
C LYS A 167 18.83 22.68 -8.03
N GLU A 168 17.53 22.77 -8.28
CA GLU A 168 16.84 24.04 -8.48
C GLU A 168 16.85 24.89 -7.21
N LYS A 169 16.52 24.29 -6.05
CA LYS A 169 16.46 25.00 -4.76
C LYS A 169 17.82 25.28 -4.14
N SER A 170 18.85 24.54 -4.53
CA SER A 170 20.24 24.64 -4.05
C SER A 170 21.22 24.57 -5.22
N PRO A 171 21.45 25.66 -5.97
CA PRO A 171 22.33 25.65 -7.14
C PRO A 171 23.79 25.28 -6.84
N ASP A 172 24.20 25.38 -5.57
CA ASP A 172 25.55 25.01 -5.10
C ASP A 172 25.65 23.53 -4.68
N LEU A 173 24.58 22.76 -4.76
CA LEU A 173 24.54 21.33 -4.45
C LEU A 173 25.45 20.53 -5.40
N LYS A 174 26.46 19.83 -4.86
CA LYS A 174 27.47 19.09 -5.64
C LYS A 174 27.61 17.64 -5.20
N THR A 175 27.41 17.36 -3.92
CA THR A 175 27.76 16.07 -3.34
C THR A 175 26.59 15.45 -2.57
N VAL A 176 26.45 14.13 -2.68
CA VAL A 176 25.45 13.36 -1.92
C VAL A 176 26.07 12.12 -1.30
N ALA A 177 25.69 11.82 -0.06
CA ALA A 177 25.95 10.54 0.60
C ALA A 177 24.66 9.71 0.58
N VAL A 178 24.75 8.47 0.11
CA VAL A 178 23.65 7.50 0.04
C VAL A 178 23.89 6.39 1.05
N TYR A 179 22.91 6.13 1.91
CA TYR A 179 22.99 5.10 2.94
C TYR A 179 21.65 4.35 3.04
N GLY A 180 21.64 3.08 2.64
CA GLY A 180 20.42 2.31 2.49
C GLY A 180 20.40 1.02 3.29
N ARG A 181 19.20 0.60 3.74
CA ARG A 181 18.98 -0.73 4.30
C ARG A 181 19.05 -1.78 3.17
N ASP A 182 19.75 -2.89 3.39
CA ASP A 182 19.82 -4.02 2.44
C ASP A 182 18.52 -4.85 2.49
N ASP A 183 17.45 -4.27 1.99
CA ASP A 183 16.14 -4.87 1.82
C ASP A 183 15.56 -4.37 0.48
N VAL A 184 14.58 -5.08 -0.10
CA VAL A 184 14.15 -4.90 -1.50
C VAL A 184 13.80 -3.44 -1.83
N PHE A 185 12.95 -2.78 -1.03
CA PHE A 185 12.56 -1.40 -1.31
C PHE A 185 13.66 -0.38 -0.97
N PRO A 186 14.23 -0.36 0.26
CA PRO A 186 15.24 0.65 0.60
C PRO A 186 16.48 0.59 -0.30
N LYS A 187 16.92 -0.62 -0.66
CA LYS A 187 18.04 -0.82 -1.60
C LYS A 187 17.72 -0.28 -2.99
N ALA A 188 16.51 -0.56 -3.51
CA ALA A 188 16.09 -0.04 -4.80
C ALA A 188 16.07 1.50 -4.81
N MET A 189 15.62 2.13 -3.71
CA MET A 189 15.64 3.59 -3.57
C MET A 189 17.07 4.15 -3.49
N ALA A 190 17.96 3.50 -2.72
CA ALA A 190 19.36 3.91 -2.62
C ALA A 190 20.07 3.84 -3.98
N THR A 191 19.88 2.73 -4.71
CA THR A 191 20.45 2.56 -6.07
C THR A 191 19.88 3.60 -7.02
N ALA A 192 18.56 3.76 -7.07
CA ALA A 192 17.92 4.73 -7.98
C ALA A 192 18.37 6.17 -7.69
N LEU A 193 18.56 6.55 -6.42
CA LEU A 193 19.08 7.87 -6.12
C LEU A 193 20.55 8.06 -6.53
N ALA A 194 21.40 7.07 -6.28
CA ALA A 194 22.79 7.15 -6.71
C ALA A 194 22.88 7.36 -8.24
N ASP A 195 22.14 6.55 -9.01
CA ASP A 195 22.07 6.64 -10.47
C ASP A 195 21.51 8.01 -10.93
N SER A 196 20.44 8.51 -10.30
CA SER A 196 19.84 9.81 -10.62
C SER A 196 20.77 10.96 -10.25
N ALA A 197 21.49 10.88 -9.14
CA ALA A 197 22.46 11.88 -8.69
C ALA A 197 23.62 11.99 -9.66
N GLU A 198 24.24 10.86 -10.05
CA GLU A 198 25.33 10.82 -11.03
C GLU A 198 24.86 11.36 -12.39
N SER A 199 23.69 10.91 -12.87
CA SER A 199 23.09 11.40 -14.11
C SER A 199 22.76 12.90 -14.06
N GLY A 200 22.39 13.40 -12.88
CA GLY A 200 22.16 14.81 -12.59
C GLY A 200 23.45 15.62 -12.39
N GLY A 201 24.64 15.00 -12.45
CA GLY A 201 25.94 15.66 -12.29
C GLY A 201 26.30 15.96 -10.83
N LEU A 202 25.81 15.21 -9.87
CA LEU A 202 26.24 15.22 -8.48
C LEU A 202 27.28 14.12 -8.24
N ASP A 203 28.26 14.41 -7.38
CA ASP A 203 29.23 13.41 -6.94
C ASP A 203 28.65 12.58 -5.78
N VAL A 204 28.56 11.27 -5.94
CA VAL A 204 28.18 10.33 -4.87
C VAL A 204 29.41 10.02 -4.02
N VAL A 205 29.57 10.73 -2.90
CA VAL A 205 30.78 10.68 -2.06
C VAL A 205 30.76 9.57 -1.01
N TYR A 206 29.61 8.94 -0.81
CA TYR A 206 29.40 7.76 0.04
C TYR A 206 28.20 6.97 -0.49
N ASN A 207 28.33 5.64 -0.62
CA ASN A 207 27.24 4.79 -1.09
C ASN A 207 27.39 3.38 -0.48
N GLU A 208 26.67 3.10 0.61
CA GLU A 208 26.75 1.83 1.33
C GLU A 208 25.37 1.35 1.78
N LEU A 209 25.27 0.04 1.95
CA LEU A 209 24.07 -0.61 2.49
C LEU A 209 24.33 -1.16 3.90
N TYR A 210 23.35 -1.04 4.80
CA TYR A 210 23.38 -1.66 6.12
C TYR A 210 22.47 -2.88 6.19
N ALA A 211 22.86 -3.86 7.00
CA ALA A 211 22.09 -5.09 7.18
C ALA A 211 20.76 -4.83 7.90
N VAL A 212 19.73 -5.62 7.58
CA VAL A 212 18.47 -5.63 8.32
C VAL A 212 18.72 -5.90 9.80
N GLY A 213 18.15 -5.06 10.67
CA GLY A 213 18.32 -5.17 12.12
C GLY A 213 19.58 -4.51 12.68
N THR A 214 20.31 -3.70 11.89
CA THR A 214 21.41 -2.87 12.38
C THR A 214 20.92 -1.90 13.44
N MET A 215 21.56 -1.93 14.62
CA MET A 215 21.24 -1.06 15.77
C MET A 215 22.33 -0.02 16.04
N ASP A 216 23.45 -0.06 15.33
CA ASP A 216 24.57 0.87 15.44
C ASP A 216 25.04 1.30 14.04
N HIS A 217 24.80 2.57 13.71
CA HIS A 217 25.19 3.19 12.46
C HIS A 217 26.45 4.06 12.60
N SER A 218 27.14 4.06 13.76
CA SER A 218 28.21 5.00 14.08
C SER A 218 29.37 4.98 13.08
N ALA A 219 29.75 3.80 12.57
CA ALA A 219 30.80 3.70 11.56
C ALA A 219 30.42 4.40 10.25
N ALA A 220 29.21 4.16 9.74
CA ALA A 220 28.69 4.80 8.55
C ALA A 220 28.52 6.31 8.75
N VAL A 221 27.94 6.74 9.88
CA VAL A 221 27.77 8.14 10.27
C VAL A 221 29.11 8.87 10.35
N SER A 222 30.16 8.22 10.89
CA SER A 222 31.51 8.78 10.93
C SER A 222 32.10 8.98 9.52
N ALA A 223 31.88 8.01 8.63
CA ALA A 223 32.32 8.11 7.24
C ALA A 223 31.58 9.22 6.47
N ILE A 224 30.26 9.29 6.62
CA ILE A 224 29.43 10.36 6.05
C ILE A 224 29.88 11.74 6.54
N LYS A 225 30.09 11.88 7.87
CA LYS A 225 30.62 13.13 8.44
C LYS A 225 31.96 13.52 7.84
N SER A 226 32.87 12.55 7.67
CA SER A 226 34.20 12.78 7.09
C SER A 226 34.15 13.17 5.60
N ALA A 227 33.19 12.64 4.85
CA ALA A 227 32.94 12.98 3.46
C ALA A 227 32.32 14.38 3.31
N ASN A 228 31.69 14.91 4.36
CA ASN A 228 31.08 16.25 4.43
C ASN A 228 30.18 16.56 3.20
N PRO A 229 29.15 15.74 2.95
CA PRO A 229 28.28 15.92 1.77
C PRO A 229 27.35 17.13 1.93
N ASP A 230 26.92 17.70 0.81
CA ASP A 230 25.87 18.73 0.77
C ASP A 230 24.49 18.13 1.05
N TRP A 231 24.32 16.85 0.76
CA TRP A 231 23.07 16.12 0.91
C TRP A 231 23.31 14.71 1.47
N VAL A 232 22.59 14.34 2.52
CA VAL A 232 22.52 12.95 3.01
C VAL A 232 21.18 12.36 2.64
N TYR A 233 21.20 11.22 1.95
CA TYR A 233 20.03 10.43 1.59
C TYR A 233 20.07 9.07 2.29
N MET A 234 19.15 8.84 3.21
CA MET A 234 19.04 7.59 3.94
C MET A 234 17.72 6.88 3.62
N THR A 235 17.79 5.57 3.36
CA THR A 235 16.61 4.73 3.11
C THR A 235 16.53 3.59 4.13
N GLY A 236 15.31 3.32 4.58
CA GLY A 236 15.02 2.31 5.58
C GLY A 236 13.54 2.29 5.88
N TYR A 237 13.20 1.76 7.04
CA TYR A 237 11.85 1.88 7.59
C TYR A 237 11.87 2.75 8.86
N THR A 238 10.71 3.08 9.38
CA THR A 238 10.53 4.11 10.41
C THR A 238 11.54 4.03 11.54
N GLN A 239 11.73 2.84 12.13
CA GLN A 239 12.63 2.65 13.28
C GLN A 239 14.11 2.81 12.91
N ASP A 240 14.53 2.31 11.71
CA ASP A 240 15.90 2.48 11.22
C ASP A 240 16.23 3.98 11.04
N LEU A 241 15.28 4.72 10.42
CA LEU A 241 15.45 6.14 10.10
C LEU A 241 15.50 7.00 11.36
N ILE A 242 14.66 6.70 12.36
CA ILE A 242 14.70 7.36 13.68
C ILE A 242 16.05 7.13 14.34
N LEU A 243 16.53 5.90 14.38
CA LEU A 243 17.82 5.54 14.97
C LEU A 243 18.98 6.24 14.24
N GLY A 244 19.01 6.12 12.91
CA GLY A 244 20.06 6.75 12.08
C GLY A 244 20.11 8.27 12.26
N ARG A 245 18.94 8.95 12.30
CA ARG A 245 18.88 10.40 12.49
C ARG A 245 19.39 10.83 13.87
N LYS A 246 19.04 10.07 14.93
CA LYS A 246 19.56 10.32 16.28
C LYS A 246 21.09 10.18 16.33
N GLN A 247 21.64 9.11 15.77
CA GLN A 247 23.08 8.89 15.73
C GLN A 247 23.80 9.96 14.89
N MET A 248 23.22 10.41 13.77
CA MET A 248 23.76 11.54 13.00
C MET A 248 23.82 12.81 13.85
N ALA A 249 22.77 13.12 14.63
CA ALA A 249 22.74 14.28 15.50
C ALA A 249 23.77 14.17 16.64
N ASP A 250 23.82 13.03 17.34
CA ASP A 250 24.74 12.78 18.46
C ASP A 250 26.21 12.88 18.03
N MET A 251 26.52 12.47 16.79
CA MET A 251 27.86 12.54 16.23
C MET A 251 28.16 13.87 15.54
N GLY A 252 27.20 14.79 15.50
CA GLY A 252 27.37 16.14 14.96
C GLY A 252 27.57 16.13 13.42
N VAL A 253 26.75 15.38 12.69
CA VAL A 253 26.63 15.50 11.24
C VAL A 253 25.85 16.78 10.95
N THR A 254 26.50 17.74 10.28
CA THR A 254 25.91 19.01 9.86
C THR A 254 25.87 19.07 8.33
N THR A 255 24.74 18.78 7.75
CA THR A 255 24.51 18.84 6.30
C THR A 255 23.24 19.63 6.01
N PRO A 256 23.24 20.50 4.97
CA PRO A 256 22.09 21.36 4.68
C PRO A 256 20.81 20.57 4.33
N ILE A 257 20.95 19.42 3.70
CA ILE A 257 19.83 18.60 3.24
C ILE A 257 19.97 17.19 3.80
N ILE A 258 18.94 16.74 4.52
CA ILE A 258 18.80 15.34 4.94
C ILE A 258 17.45 14.85 4.39
N THR A 259 17.52 13.78 3.60
CA THR A 259 16.34 13.07 3.09
C THR A 259 16.29 11.68 3.70
N MET A 260 15.14 11.30 4.24
CA MET A 260 14.91 10.00 4.85
C MET A 260 13.62 9.38 4.29
N VAL A 261 13.75 8.46 3.35
CA VAL A 261 12.61 7.84 2.68
C VAL A 261 12.19 6.60 3.46
N THR A 262 10.99 6.52 3.94
CA THR A 262 9.76 7.28 3.85
C THR A 262 9.41 7.99 5.16
N GLY A 263 10.36 8.09 6.07
CA GLY A 263 10.18 8.54 7.45
C GLY A 263 9.29 9.77 7.64
N PRO A 264 9.62 10.94 7.04
CA PRO A 264 8.82 12.16 7.18
C PRO A 264 7.36 12.07 6.76
N ALA A 265 6.97 11.03 6.02
CA ALA A 265 5.56 10.81 5.69
C ALA A 265 4.74 10.26 6.87
N TYR A 266 5.40 9.86 7.96
CA TYR A 266 4.78 9.17 9.08
C TYR A 266 4.86 9.98 10.36
N ARG A 267 3.76 10.01 11.10
CA ARG A 267 3.66 10.63 12.41
C ARG A 267 4.63 10.02 13.43
N GLU A 268 4.82 8.70 13.38
CA GLU A 268 5.73 7.98 14.26
C GLU A 268 7.19 8.44 14.12
N PHE A 269 7.57 8.90 12.91
CA PHE A 269 8.89 9.46 12.66
C PHE A 269 9.06 10.82 13.36
N THR A 270 8.09 11.72 13.22
CA THR A 270 8.12 13.04 13.85
C THR A 270 8.02 12.94 15.38
N GLU A 271 7.13 12.10 15.90
CA GLU A 271 7.02 11.85 17.35
C GLU A 271 8.29 11.20 17.93
N GLY A 272 8.91 10.26 17.19
CA GLY A 272 10.13 9.58 17.62
C GLY A 272 11.37 10.45 17.65
N LEU A 273 11.40 11.52 16.85
CA LEU A 273 12.54 12.42 16.68
C LEU A 273 12.36 13.79 17.36
N GLY A 274 11.12 14.26 17.55
CA GLY A 274 10.88 15.62 18.01
C GLY A 274 11.59 16.64 17.13
N ASP A 275 12.32 17.58 17.73
CA ASP A 275 13.03 18.66 17.02
C ASP A 275 14.05 18.15 15.98
N LEU A 276 14.55 16.92 16.10
CA LEU A 276 15.46 16.33 15.13
C LEU A 276 14.81 15.99 13.79
N ALA A 277 13.48 15.98 13.72
CA ALA A 277 12.75 15.80 12.48
C ALA A 277 12.67 17.09 11.64
N ASP A 278 12.77 18.27 12.27
CA ASP A 278 12.60 19.55 11.58
C ASP A 278 13.63 19.71 10.46
N GLY A 279 13.15 20.07 9.27
CA GLY A 279 13.96 20.21 8.05
C GLY A 279 14.22 18.90 7.31
N VAL A 280 13.94 17.73 7.89
CA VAL A 280 14.13 16.44 7.16
C VAL A 280 13.10 16.34 6.04
N THR A 281 13.59 15.98 4.84
CA THR A 281 12.78 15.83 3.63
C THR A 281 12.51 14.37 3.33
N SER A 282 11.49 14.10 2.51
CA SER A 282 11.17 12.81 1.92
C SER A 282 10.40 12.99 0.63
N SER A 283 10.18 11.91 -0.10
CA SER A 283 9.08 11.79 -1.05
C SER A 283 7.99 10.89 -0.49
N THR A 284 6.77 11.05 -1.01
CA THR A 284 5.60 10.27 -0.63
C THR A 284 4.73 9.98 -1.85
N TRP A 285 3.85 8.97 -1.76
CA TRP A 285 2.90 8.65 -2.83
C TRP A 285 1.59 9.42 -2.73
N TRP A 286 1.30 10.02 -1.60
CA TRP A 286 0.08 10.77 -1.38
C TRP A 286 0.22 11.72 -0.20
N HIS A 287 -0.52 12.82 -0.26
CA HIS A 287 -0.72 13.76 0.84
C HIS A 287 -2.17 14.28 0.77
N HIS A 288 -2.78 14.60 1.88
CA HIS A 288 -4.17 15.07 1.93
C HIS A 288 -4.42 16.42 1.22
N SER A 289 -3.35 17.16 0.90
CA SER A 289 -3.44 18.37 0.06
C SER A 289 -3.74 18.08 -1.41
N THR A 290 -3.64 16.82 -1.86
CA THR A 290 -4.10 16.44 -3.20
C THR A 290 -5.62 16.55 -3.26
N ALA A 291 -6.17 16.96 -4.41
CA ALA A 291 -7.61 17.23 -4.56
C ALA A 291 -8.23 16.28 -5.61
N TYR A 292 -7.99 14.99 -5.46
CA TYR A 292 -8.58 14.00 -6.34
C TYR A 292 -10.05 13.74 -6.00
N THR A 293 -10.81 13.42 -7.04
CA THR A 293 -12.19 12.93 -6.93
C THR A 293 -12.32 11.65 -7.74
N GLY A 294 -13.10 10.70 -7.26
CA GLY A 294 -13.30 9.40 -7.91
C GLY A 294 -14.73 8.91 -7.76
N ALA A 295 -15.09 7.93 -8.56
CA ALA A 295 -16.46 7.37 -8.60
C ALA A 295 -16.56 5.98 -7.96
N VAL A 296 -15.48 5.46 -7.37
CA VAL A 296 -15.42 4.11 -6.78
C VAL A 296 -15.17 4.17 -5.28
N GLY A 297 -15.68 3.20 -4.55
CA GLY A 297 -15.53 3.08 -3.10
C GLY A 297 -16.44 4.03 -2.29
N PRO A 298 -16.24 4.09 -0.97
CA PRO A 298 -17.08 4.87 -0.07
C PRO A 298 -16.71 6.36 -0.02
N TRP A 299 -15.59 6.77 -0.61
CA TRP A 299 -15.12 8.16 -0.62
C TRP A 299 -15.03 8.70 -2.04
N SER A 300 -15.77 9.76 -2.31
CA SER A 300 -15.80 10.41 -3.63
C SER A 300 -14.70 11.46 -3.81
N ALA A 301 -14.01 11.85 -2.74
CA ALA A 301 -12.92 12.83 -2.79
C ALA A 301 -11.86 12.57 -1.72
N THR A 302 -10.64 13.08 -1.94
CA THR A 302 -9.55 13.09 -0.94
C THR A 302 -10.01 13.68 0.39
N ALA A 303 -10.78 14.78 0.35
CA ALA A 303 -11.28 15.45 1.55
C ALA A 303 -12.27 14.60 2.36
N ASP A 304 -13.08 13.77 1.69
CA ASP A 304 -14.03 12.88 2.36
C ASP A 304 -13.29 11.79 3.13
N PHE A 305 -12.28 11.16 2.49
CA PHE A 305 -11.43 10.18 3.15
C PHE A 305 -10.69 10.77 4.34
N TYR A 306 -10.05 11.94 4.16
CA TYR A 306 -9.33 12.64 5.23
C TYR A 306 -10.24 12.94 6.42
N SER A 307 -11.43 13.49 6.18
CA SER A 307 -12.42 13.82 7.21
C SER A 307 -12.85 12.59 8.00
N ASP A 308 -13.18 11.50 7.32
CA ASP A 308 -13.65 10.28 7.95
C ASP A 308 -12.54 9.59 8.76
N PHE A 309 -11.34 9.54 8.20
CA PHE A 309 -10.19 8.93 8.88
C PHE A 309 -9.82 9.72 10.16
N THR A 310 -9.71 11.05 10.06
CA THR A 310 -9.40 11.90 11.21
C THR A 310 -10.50 11.87 12.28
N ALA A 311 -11.76 11.73 11.86
CA ALA A 311 -12.88 11.54 12.80
C ALA A 311 -12.77 10.22 13.57
N ALA A 312 -12.34 9.13 12.89
CA ALA A 312 -12.22 7.79 13.48
C ALA A 312 -10.98 7.65 14.38
N TYR A 313 -9.81 8.09 13.91
CA TYR A 313 -8.53 7.80 14.55
C TYR A 313 -7.87 8.97 15.26
N LYS A 314 -8.42 10.19 15.14
CA LYS A 314 -7.88 11.44 15.74
C LYS A 314 -6.43 11.73 15.33
N SER A 315 -6.05 11.31 14.15
CA SER A 315 -4.75 11.50 13.52
C SER A 315 -4.90 11.67 12.02
N ASP A 316 -3.93 12.29 11.37
CA ASP A 316 -3.92 12.43 9.93
C ASP A 316 -3.57 11.09 9.26
N PRO A 317 -4.25 10.73 8.15
CA PRO A 317 -3.85 9.61 7.33
C PRO A 317 -2.60 9.93 6.53
N ASP A 318 -1.70 8.95 6.40
CA ASP A 318 -0.58 8.99 5.47
C ASP A 318 -0.86 8.21 4.17
N TYR A 319 0.16 8.11 3.31
CA TYR A 319 0.00 7.41 2.03
C TYR A 319 -0.32 5.91 2.18
N VAL A 320 0.10 5.26 3.28
CA VAL A 320 -0.23 3.84 3.53
C VAL A 320 -1.73 3.67 3.69
N HIS A 321 -2.34 4.51 4.53
CA HIS A 321 -3.78 4.51 4.73
C HIS A 321 -4.51 4.79 3.41
N ALA A 322 -4.12 5.85 2.70
CA ALA A 322 -4.80 6.25 1.48
C ALA A 322 -4.68 5.21 0.35
N SER A 323 -3.48 4.68 0.12
CA SER A 323 -3.24 3.67 -0.92
C SER A 323 -3.93 2.34 -0.59
N CYS A 324 -3.96 1.93 0.69
CA CYS A 324 -4.59 0.67 1.07
C CYS A 324 -6.12 0.74 1.03
N ALA A 325 -6.71 1.90 1.33
CA ALA A 325 -8.13 2.13 1.11
C ALA A 325 -8.47 2.11 -0.39
N ALA A 326 -7.66 2.80 -1.21
CA ALA A 326 -7.86 2.80 -2.66
C ALA A 326 -7.68 1.40 -3.29
N ALA A 327 -6.75 0.59 -2.78
CA ALA A 327 -6.62 -0.81 -3.22
C ALA A 327 -7.90 -1.62 -2.94
N ALA A 328 -8.53 -1.41 -1.78
CA ALA A 328 -9.81 -2.05 -1.49
C ALA A 328 -10.94 -1.56 -2.41
N ASP A 329 -10.96 -0.26 -2.77
CA ASP A 329 -11.89 0.30 -3.75
C ASP A 329 -11.69 -0.30 -5.14
N VAL A 330 -10.43 -0.43 -5.60
CA VAL A 330 -10.07 -1.05 -6.87
C VAL A 330 -10.50 -2.51 -6.92
N LEU A 331 -10.26 -3.26 -5.83
CA LEU A 331 -10.68 -4.65 -5.73
C LEU A 331 -12.20 -4.79 -5.89
N VAL A 332 -12.97 -4.00 -5.14
CA VAL A 332 -14.43 -4.03 -5.23
C VAL A 332 -14.91 -3.65 -6.62
N ASN A 333 -14.34 -2.60 -7.22
CA ASN A 333 -14.64 -2.23 -8.60
C ASN A 333 -14.38 -3.36 -9.58
N ALA A 334 -13.27 -4.10 -9.41
CA ALA A 334 -12.95 -5.24 -10.26
C ALA A 334 -13.95 -6.40 -10.09
N VAL A 335 -14.35 -6.73 -8.85
CA VAL A 335 -15.38 -7.76 -8.57
C VAL A 335 -16.74 -7.37 -9.17
N GLN A 336 -17.13 -6.10 -9.05
CA GLN A 336 -18.37 -5.57 -9.65
C GLN A 336 -18.31 -5.60 -11.19
N THR A 337 -17.18 -5.21 -11.77
CA THR A 337 -16.97 -5.26 -13.23
C THR A 337 -16.98 -6.69 -13.75
N ALA A 338 -16.39 -7.64 -13.02
CA ALA A 338 -16.41 -9.06 -13.35
C ALA A 338 -17.81 -9.69 -13.21
N GLY A 339 -18.71 -9.05 -12.46
CA GLY A 339 -20.05 -9.59 -12.14
C GLY A 339 -19.99 -10.89 -11.31
N SER A 340 -18.84 -11.23 -10.74
CA SER A 340 -18.61 -12.44 -9.97
C SER A 340 -17.34 -12.32 -9.12
N LYS A 341 -17.13 -13.28 -8.20
CA LYS A 341 -15.87 -13.46 -7.47
C LYS A 341 -14.98 -14.59 -8.05
N ASP A 342 -15.25 -15.00 -9.29
CA ASP A 342 -14.37 -15.91 -10.00
C ASP A 342 -12.98 -15.30 -10.15
N LYS A 343 -11.97 -16.05 -9.72
CA LYS A 343 -10.59 -15.53 -9.59
C LYS A 343 -10.01 -15.06 -10.92
N GLN A 344 -10.30 -15.75 -12.02
CA GLN A 344 -9.82 -15.36 -13.34
C GLN A 344 -10.56 -14.11 -13.84
N ALA A 345 -11.87 -14.04 -13.68
CA ALA A 345 -12.66 -12.89 -14.08
C ALA A 345 -12.26 -11.61 -13.30
N VAL A 346 -12.06 -11.74 -11.99
CA VAL A 346 -11.56 -10.62 -11.13
C VAL A 346 -10.16 -10.20 -11.55
N ARG A 347 -9.25 -11.16 -11.82
CA ARG A 347 -7.90 -10.88 -12.32
C ARG A 347 -7.94 -10.12 -13.66
N ASP A 348 -8.81 -10.52 -14.58
CA ASP A 348 -8.93 -9.86 -15.90
C ASP A 348 -9.52 -8.45 -15.76
N ALA A 349 -10.49 -8.26 -14.86
CA ALA A 349 -11.01 -6.94 -14.52
C ALA A 349 -9.96 -6.04 -13.86
N LEU A 350 -9.12 -6.59 -12.99
CA LEU A 350 -7.98 -5.85 -12.41
C LEU A 350 -6.98 -5.44 -13.50
N ALA A 351 -6.63 -6.35 -14.42
CA ALA A 351 -5.70 -6.04 -15.50
C ALA A 351 -6.21 -4.95 -16.48
N ALA A 352 -7.52 -4.73 -16.54
CA ALA A 352 -8.15 -3.69 -17.34
C ALA A 352 -8.49 -2.42 -16.55
N THR A 353 -7.99 -2.29 -15.30
CA THR A 353 -8.28 -1.13 -14.46
C THR A 353 -7.58 0.13 -14.98
N ASP A 354 -8.39 1.15 -15.29
CA ASP A 354 -8.01 2.54 -15.55
C ASP A 354 -9.10 3.41 -14.92
N ILE A 355 -8.90 3.83 -13.68
CA ILE A 355 -9.90 4.55 -12.90
C ILE A 355 -9.30 5.69 -12.08
N LEU A 356 -10.13 6.69 -11.79
CA LEU A 356 -9.80 7.74 -10.85
C LEU A 356 -10.48 7.46 -9.50
N THR A 357 -9.67 7.44 -8.44
CA THR A 357 -10.10 7.25 -7.05
C THR A 357 -9.84 8.52 -6.23
N PHE A 358 -10.31 8.57 -4.99
CA PHE A 358 -9.97 9.64 -4.04
C PHE A 358 -8.44 9.75 -3.78
N TYR A 359 -7.71 8.67 -3.99
CA TYR A 359 -6.25 8.59 -3.87
C TYR A 359 -5.54 9.15 -5.11
N GLY A 360 -6.19 9.15 -6.25
CA GLY A 360 -5.69 9.57 -7.56
C GLY A 360 -5.90 8.50 -8.62
N PRO A 361 -5.27 8.67 -9.79
CA PRO A 361 -5.40 7.72 -10.88
C PRO A 361 -4.75 6.39 -10.54
N ILE A 362 -5.42 5.31 -10.92
CA ILE A 362 -4.92 3.92 -10.87
C ILE A 362 -5.17 3.30 -12.24
N ASP A 363 -4.07 3.10 -12.95
CA ASP A 363 -4.00 2.50 -14.28
C ASP A 363 -2.90 1.44 -14.25
N PHE A 364 -3.27 0.16 -14.38
CA PHE A 364 -2.31 -0.92 -14.30
C PHE A 364 -1.68 -1.21 -15.67
N GLY A 365 -0.35 -1.11 -15.73
CA GLY A 365 0.42 -1.56 -16.88
C GLY A 365 0.46 -3.07 -17.03
N ASP A 366 1.09 -3.54 -18.11
CA ASP A 366 1.19 -4.96 -18.48
C ASP A 366 1.79 -5.87 -17.37
N ASN A 367 2.58 -5.29 -16.48
CA ASN A 367 3.17 -5.98 -15.33
C ASN A 367 2.32 -5.87 -14.05
N GLY A 368 1.14 -5.25 -14.12
CA GLY A 368 0.23 -5.07 -12.99
C GLY A 368 0.60 -3.91 -12.04
N MET A 369 1.63 -3.13 -12.34
CA MET A 369 2.01 -1.97 -11.56
C MET A 369 1.25 -0.73 -12.02
N ASN A 370 0.83 0.12 -11.08
CA ASN A 370 0.21 1.40 -11.42
C ASN A 370 1.18 2.25 -12.24
N GLN A 371 0.67 2.94 -13.27
CA GLN A 371 1.49 3.84 -14.09
C GLN A 371 2.01 5.01 -13.24
N GLY A 372 3.17 5.53 -13.64
CA GLY A 372 3.81 6.62 -12.92
C GLY A 372 2.93 7.88 -12.88
N ARG A 373 3.03 8.60 -11.77
CA ARG A 373 2.46 9.94 -11.58
C ARG A 373 3.46 10.79 -10.81
N GLU A 374 3.28 12.10 -10.84
CA GLU A 374 4.06 12.98 -9.98
C GLU A 374 3.85 12.63 -8.51
N MET A 375 4.96 12.50 -7.79
CA MET A 375 4.95 12.13 -6.38
C MET A 375 5.42 13.31 -5.53
N PRO A 376 4.69 13.66 -4.46
CA PRO A 376 5.05 14.78 -3.62
C PRO A 376 6.43 14.65 -2.98
N ILE A 377 7.21 15.74 -3.01
CA ILE A 377 8.34 15.95 -2.11
C ILE A 377 7.82 16.69 -0.90
N ILE A 378 8.11 16.18 0.27
CA ILE A 378 7.63 16.69 1.55
C ILE A 378 8.79 17.04 2.48
N GLN A 379 8.51 17.89 3.46
CA GLN A 379 9.46 18.27 4.52
C GLN A 379 8.72 18.41 5.85
N VAL A 380 9.34 17.94 6.91
CA VAL A 380 8.88 18.27 8.26
C VAL A 380 9.25 19.71 8.57
N GLN A 381 8.29 20.55 8.93
CA GLN A 381 8.50 21.93 9.34
C GLN A 381 7.73 22.21 10.64
N GLY A 382 8.45 22.14 11.76
CA GLY A 382 7.87 22.11 13.09
C GLY A 382 7.13 20.78 13.30
N GLU A 383 5.86 20.84 13.65
CA GLU A 383 5.02 19.63 13.88
C GLU A 383 4.23 19.20 12.61
N GLU A 384 4.39 19.92 11.48
CA GLU A 384 3.61 19.69 10.28
C GLU A 384 4.44 19.10 9.14
N ILE A 385 3.81 18.30 8.31
CA ILE A 385 4.35 17.84 7.03
C ILE A 385 3.94 18.84 5.96
N LYS A 386 4.92 19.46 5.31
CA LYS A 386 4.71 20.43 4.23
C LYS A 386 5.05 19.81 2.88
N VAL A 387 4.29 20.18 1.86
CA VAL A 387 4.51 19.77 0.47
C VAL A 387 5.35 20.83 -0.23
N LEU A 388 6.48 20.40 -0.80
CA LEU A 388 7.43 21.25 -1.54
C LEU A 388 7.29 21.08 -3.05
N TYR A 389 6.74 19.96 -3.53
CA TYR A 389 6.54 19.60 -4.94
C TYR A 389 5.39 18.57 -5.04
N PRO A 390 4.62 18.50 -6.14
CA PRO A 390 4.65 19.37 -7.32
C PRO A 390 4.02 20.75 -7.06
N GLU A 391 4.27 21.71 -7.96
CA GLU A 391 3.81 23.09 -7.82
C GLU A 391 2.28 23.22 -7.62
N SER A 392 1.53 22.31 -8.21
CA SER A 392 0.06 22.27 -8.12
C SER A 392 -0.49 22.09 -6.69
N ILE A 393 0.31 21.54 -5.75
CA ILE A 393 -0.08 21.29 -4.36
C ILE A 393 0.93 21.83 -3.33
N VAL A 394 1.94 22.57 -3.78
CA VAL A 394 2.95 23.21 -2.90
C VAL A 394 2.25 24.07 -1.85
N ASN A 395 2.68 23.95 -0.59
CA ASN A 395 2.14 24.73 0.53
C ASN A 395 3.21 25.34 1.45
N ALA A 396 4.50 25.14 1.14
CA ALA A 396 5.61 25.74 1.85
C ALA A 396 6.87 25.85 0.97
N GLU A 397 7.79 26.73 1.37
CA GLU A 397 9.14 26.77 0.83
C GLU A 397 10.07 25.81 1.58
N MET A 398 11.08 25.28 0.89
CA MET A 398 12.09 24.41 1.47
C MET A 398 12.92 25.15 2.52
N LYS A 399 13.21 24.51 3.64
CA LYS A 399 14.14 24.97 4.68
C LYS A 399 15.38 24.08 4.69
N MET A 400 16.55 24.69 4.84
CA MET A 400 17.80 23.97 5.10
C MET A 400 17.91 23.60 6.58
N ILE A 401 18.51 22.45 6.85
CA ILE A 401 18.87 22.05 8.22
C ILE A 401 20.00 22.95 8.69
N LYS A 402 19.89 23.48 9.90
CA LYS A 402 20.87 24.42 10.51
C LYS A 402 21.95 23.67 11.25
#